data_a2ff3b1a5890d73ee942c801429c026d
#
_entry.id   a2ff3b1a5890d73ee942c801429c026d
#
_cell.length_a   1.000
_cell.length_b   1.000
_cell.length_c   1.000
_cell.angle_alpha   90.00
_cell.angle_beta   90.00
_cell.angle_gamma   90.00
#
_symmetry.space_group_name_H-M   'P 1'
#
loop_
_entity.id
_entity.type
_entity.pdbx_description
1 polymer ?
#
loop_
_entity_poly.entity_id
_entity_poly.type
_entity_poly.pdbx_seq_one_letter_code
_entity_poly.pdbx_strand_id
1 'polypeptide(L)'
;RRPRESAVLCRKAGTVKVEQAEGEDYPTVAVNEGEDLHTDYPILLGRTVMVSDGQEVKAGDLLTDGPINPHELLEVIFEDLRGRLPTMDAANQAIGRLQTALVQEVQNVYKSQGVTIDDKHIEVIVRQMTSKVRIEDAGDTTLLPGELIELRQVDQVNQAMAITGGAPAEFTPVLLGITKASLNKIGRAHV
;
A
#
# COMPACT_ATOMS: atom_id res chain seq x y z
N ARG A 1 -8.01 -10.65 -5.34
CA ARG A 1 -7.30 -11.91 -5.13
C ARG A 1 -5.80 -11.67 -5.23
N ARG A 2 -5.08 -12.02 -4.19
CA ARG A 2 -3.64 -11.81 -4.11
C ARG A 2 -2.92 -12.65 -5.17
N PRO A 3 -2.06 -12.04 -6.01
CA PRO A 3 -1.24 -12.83 -6.92
C PRO A 3 -0.34 -13.78 -6.11
N ARG A 4 -0.26 -15.04 -6.51
CA ARG A 4 0.54 -16.07 -5.81
C ARG A 4 2.03 -15.76 -5.74
N GLU A 5 2.48 -14.83 -6.57
CA GLU A 5 3.89 -14.46 -6.70
C GLU A 5 4.30 -13.23 -5.89
N SER A 6 3.34 -12.52 -5.29
CA SER A 6 3.62 -11.30 -4.54
C SER A 6 4.31 -11.58 -3.21
N ALA A 7 5.18 -10.66 -2.81
CA ALA A 7 5.75 -10.64 -1.47
C ALA A 7 4.65 -10.59 -0.40
N VAL A 8 4.91 -11.21 0.73
CA VAL A 8 4.02 -11.13 1.89
C VAL A 8 4.31 -9.85 2.65
N LEU A 9 3.28 -9.01 2.82
CA LEU A 9 3.38 -7.75 3.55
C LEU A 9 2.85 -7.92 4.97
N CYS A 10 3.55 -7.33 5.93
CA CYS A 10 3.08 -7.23 7.31
C CYS A 10 1.89 -6.26 7.37
N ARG A 11 0.81 -6.64 8.03
CA ARG A 11 -0.40 -5.81 8.12
C ARG A 11 -0.44 -4.91 9.35
N LYS A 12 0.22 -5.32 10.43
CA LYS A 12 0.28 -4.55 11.69
C LYS A 12 1.65 -4.64 12.30
N ALA A 13 2.05 -3.58 12.98
CA ALA A 13 3.31 -3.55 13.71
C ALA A 13 3.37 -4.61 14.80
N GLY A 14 4.53 -5.18 15.00
CA GLY A 14 4.74 -6.17 16.04
C GLY A 14 6.12 -6.80 15.99
N THR A 15 6.29 -7.87 16.74
CA THR A 15 7.53 -8.65 16.84
C THR A 15 7.38 -9.96 16.10
N VAL A 16 8.34 -10.25 15.24
CA VAL A 16 8.33 -11.45 14.38
C VAL A 16 8.72 -12.70 15.18
N LYS A 17 8.00 -13.79 14.93
CA LYS A 17 8.37 -15.13 15.34
C LYS A 17 8.32 -16.05 14.13
N VAL A 18 9.46 -16.65 13.80
CA VAL A 18 9.56 -17.60 12.69
C VAL A 18 9.45 -19.00 13.25
N GLU A 19 8.47 -19.75 12.80
CA GLU A 19 8.24 -21.14 13.25
C GLU A 19 8.18 -22.07 12.05
N GLN A 20 8.82 -23.23 12.19
CA GLN A 20 8.68 -24.33 11.25
C GLN A 20 8.27 -25.57 12.03
N ALA A 21 7.03 -25.99 11.83
CA ALA A 21 6.51 -27.20 12.48
C ALA A 21 7.10 -28.45 11.83
N GLU A 22 7.30 -29.50 12.64
CA GLU A 22 7.74 -30.80 12.12
C GLU A 22 6.71 -31.34 11.12
N GLY A 23 7.19 -31.75 9.95
CA GLY A 23 6.33 -32.29 8.88
C GLY A 23 5.69 -31.25 7.98
N GLU A 24 5.91 -29.96 8.22
CA GLU A 24 5.46 -28.90 7.32
C GLU A 24 6.59 -28.50 6.36
N ASP A 25 6.24 -28.36 5.08
CA ASP A 25 7.20 -28.00 4.04
C ASP A 25 7.58 -26.51 4.04
N TYR A 26 6.80 -25.68 4.78
CA TYR A 26 6.96 -24.21 4.77
C TYR A 26 6.99 -23.64 6.18
N PRO A 27 7.84 -22.64 6.42
CA PRO A 27 7.78 -21.91 7.68
C PRO A 27 6.51 -21.06 7.77
N THR A 28 6.06 -20.81 8.98
CA THR A 28 5.02 -19.81 9.28
C THR A 28 5.71 -18.64 9.98
N VAL A 29 5.43 -17.43 9.50
CA VAL A 29 5.86 -16.21 10.15
C VAL A 29 4.67 -15.69 10.94
N ALA A 30 4.83 -15.57 12.24
CA ALA A 30 3.87 -14.95 13.13
C ALA A 30 4.36 -13.56 13.52
N VAL A 31 3.46 -12.60 13.57
CA VAL A 31 3.75 -11.27 14.11
C VAL A 31 2.91 -11.08 15.36
N ASN A 32 3.59 -10.92 16.50
CA ASN A 32 2.96 -10.65 17.78
C ASN A 32 2.71 -9.15 17.90
N GLU A 33 1.43 -8.75 17.91
CA GLU A 33 0.98 -7.37 17.82
C GLU A 33 0.70 -6.72 19.19
N GLY A 34 0.90 -7.46 20.27
CA GLY A 34 0.62 -7.03 21.63
C GLY A 34 -0.21 -8.07 22.38
N GLU A 35 -0.76 -7.71 23.54
CA GLU A 35 -1.48 -8.58 24.48
C GLU A 35 -2.30 -9.69 23.80
N ASP A 36 -1.71 -10.89 23.67
CA ASP A 36 -2.32 -12.09 23.09
C ASP A 36 -2.84 -11.96 21.66
N LEU A 37 -2.52 -10.86 20.95
CA LEU A 37 -2.86 -10.67 19.56
C LEU A 37 -1.68 -11.01 18.66
N HIS A 38 -1.90 -11.93 17.74
CA HIS A 38 -0.90 -12.27 16.73
C HIS A 38 -1.58 -12.57 15.40
N THR A 39 -0.84 -12.37 14.32
CA THR A 39 -1.27 -12.74 12.97
C THR A 39 -0.26 -13.72 12.40
N ASP A 40 -0.76 -14.81 11.85
CA ASP A 40 0.06 -15.82 11.17
C ASP A 40 0.08 -15.54 9.67
N TYR A 41 1.26 -15.55 9.10
CA TYR A 41 1.49 -15.36 7.67
C TYR A 41 2.07 -16.64 7.08
N PRO A 42 1.27 -17.46 6.41
CA PRO A 42 1.81 -18.67 5.77
C PRO A 42 2.72 -18.28 4.61
N ILE A 43 3.89 -18.88 4.57
CA ILE A 43 4.89 -18.62 3.54
C ILE A 43 4.82 -19.75 2.52
N LEU A 44 4.53 -19.39 1.27
CA LEU A 44 4.39 -20.35 0.19
C LEU A 44 5.73 -20.78 -0.40
N LEU A 45 5.72 -21.92 -1.07
CA LEU A 45 6.89 -22.46 -1.78
C LEU A 45 7.50 -21.41 -2.72
N GLY A 46 8.81 -21.33 -2.74
CA GLY A 46 9.55 -20.43 -3.61
C GLY A 46 9.75 -19.02 -3.05
N ARG A 47 9.22 -18.73 -1.86
CA ARG A 47 9.45 -17.45 -1.18
C ARG A 47 10.48 -17.61 -0.06
N THR A 48 11.37 -16.64 0.04
CA THR A 48 12.38 -16.60 1.09
C THR A 48 11.94 -15.64 2.18
N VAL A 49 11.98 -16.08 3.43
CA VAL A 49 11.69 -15.23 4.59
C VAL A 49 12.81 -14.19 4.73
N MET A 50 12.44 -12.93 4.77
CA MET A 50 13.37 -11.79 4.83
C MET A 50 13.51 -11.20 6.23
N VAL A 51 12.80 -11.75 7.22
CA VAL A 51 12.79 -11.26 8.58
C VAL A 51 13.35 -12.32 9.52
N SER A 52 13.90 -11.87 10.64
CA SER A 52 14.48 -12.74 11.66
C SER A 52 13.58 -12.84 12.88
N ASP A 53 13.68 -13.94 13.60
CA ASP A 53 12.99 -14.12 14.87
C ASP A 53 13.36 -13.01 15.85
N GLY A 54 12.36 -12.38 16.45
CA GLY A 54 12.55 -11.25 17.36
C GLY A 54 12.67 -9.88 16.69
N GLN A 55 12.66 -9.80 15.36
CA GLN A 55 12.72 -8.53 14.64
C GLN A 55 11.42 -7.75 14.82
N GLU A 56 11.52 -6.43 15.00
CA GLU A 56 10.36 -5.57 15.00
C GLU A 56 10.02 -5.14 13.57
N VAL A 57 8.74 -5.23 13.23
CA VAL A 57 8.22 -4.87 11.90
C VAL A 57 7.07 -3.89 12.03
N LYS A 58 6.82 -3.17 10.95
CA LYS A 58 5.71 -2.20 10.82
C LYS A 58 4.78 -2.63 9.70
N ALA A 59 3.56 -2.09 9.71
CA ALA A 59 2.63 -2.29 8.61
C ALA A 59 3.26 -1.86 7.27
N GLY A 60 3.18 -2.73 6.28
CA GLY A 60 3.78 -2.53 4.96
C GLY A 60 5.20 -3.07 4.81
N ASP A 61 5.81 -3.54 5.88
CA ASP A 61 7.14 -4.17 5.78
C ASP A 61 7.05 -5.53 5.07
N LEU A 62 8.10 -5.86 4.32
CA LEU A 62 8.20 -7.12 3.61
C LEU A 62 8.60 -8.25 4.56
N LEU A 63 7.79 -9.30 4.62
CA LEU A 63 8.13 -10.52 5.35
C LEU A 63 8.85 -11.53 4.47
N THR A 64 8.63 -11.46 3.16
CA THR A 64 9.29 -12.32 2.18
C THR A 64 9.85 -11.50 1.02
N ASP A 65 10.70 -12.13 0.22
CA ASP A 65 11.08 -11.62 -1.10
C ASP A 65 9.88 -11.67 -2.07
N GLY A 66 10.08 -11.16 -3.26
CA GLY A 66 9.11 -11.16 -4.34
C GLY A 66 8.63 -9.76 -4.71
N PRO A 67 7.89 -9.65 -5.82
CA PRO A 67 7.37 -8.36 -6.24
C PRO A 67 6.31 -7.84 -5.28
N ILE A 68 6.35 -6.53 -5.02
CA ILE A 68 5.35 -5.86 -4.18
C ILE A 68 4.08 -5.64 -5.00
N ASN A 69 2.93 -6.00 -4.44
CA ASN A 69 1.64 -5.60 -4.98
C ASN A 69 1.34 -4.18 -4.49
N PRO A 70 1.39 -3.16 -5.36
CA PRO A 70 1.22 -1.77 -4.92
C PRO A 70 -0.19 -1.47 -4.41
N HIS A 71 -1.21 -2.13 -4.90
CA HIS A 71 -2.59 -1.97 -4.39
C HIS A 71 -2.69 -2.46 -2.95
N GLU A 72 -2.10 -3.63 -2.67
CA GLU A 72 -2.07 -4.19 -1.32
C GLU A 72 -1.25 -3.32 -0.37
N LEU A 73 -0.11 -2.79 -0.83
CA LEU A 73 0.73 -1.91 -0.03
C LEU A 73 -0.03 -0.66 0.40
N LEU A 74 -0.74 -0.02 -0.53
CA LEU A 74 -1.56 1.16 -0.23
C LEU A 74 -2.64 0.83 0.79
N GLU A 75 -3.36 -0.26 0.59
CA GLU A 75 -4.43 -0.71 1.49
C GLU A 75 -3.90 -0.97 2.90
N VAL A 76 -2.80 -1.71 3.02
CA VAL A 76 -2.22 -2.08 4.32
C VAL A 76 -1.77 -0.85 5.08
N ILE A 77 -1.05 0.08 4.43
CA ILE A 77 -0.57 1.30 5.08
C ILE A 77 -1.73 2.19 5.48
N PHE A 78 -2.71 2.39 4.60
CA PHE A 78 -3.87 3.22 4.90
C PHE A 78 -4.69 2.67 6.07
N GLU A 79 -4.98 1.37 6.07
CA GLU A 79 -5.73 0.72 7.15
C GLU A 79 -5.03 0.85 8.51
N ASP A 80 -3.71 0.73 8.53
CA ASP A 80 -2.93 0.93 9.75
C ASP A 80 -2.99 2.39 10.22
N LEU A 81 -2.79 3.34 9.33
CA LEU A 81 -2.74 4.76 9.66
C LEU A 81 -4.10 5.34 10.05
N ARG A 82 -5.19 4.88 9.40
CA ARG A 82 -6.53 5.39 9.71
C ARG A 82 -6.99 5.06 11.12
N GLY A 83 -6.42 4.05 11.75
CA GLY A 83 -6.68 3.73 13.15
C GLY A 83 -6.03 4.70 14.14
N ARG A 84 -5.10 5.54 13.68
CA ARG A 84 -4.30 6.44 14.53
C ARG A 84 -4.35 7.90 14.12
N LEU A 85 -4.70 8.20 12.87
CA LEU A 85 -4.70 9.54 12.30
C LEU A 85 -6.06 9.88 11.70
N PRO A 86 -6.39 11.17 11.55
CA PRO A 86 -7.53 11.57 10.72
C PRO A 86 -7.41 10.98 9.32
N THR A 87 -8.55 10.66 8.71
CA THR A 87 -8.59 9.96 7.41
C THR A 87 -7.78 10.67 6.32
N MET A 88 -7.85 12.01 6.24
CA MET A 88 -7.10 12.77 5.25
C MET A 88 -5.59 12.63 5.46
N ASP A 89 -5.12 12.71 6.70
CA ASP A 89 -3.70 12.57 7.02
C ASP A 89 -3.22 11.14 6.73
N ALA A 90 -4.03 10.15 7.09
CA ALA A 90 -3.75 8.75 6.80
C ALA A 90 -3.63 8.51 5.29
N ALA A 91 -4.56 9.07 4.50
CA ALA A 91 -4.54 8.95 3.05
C ALA A 91 -3.29 9.60 2.45
N ASN A 92 -2.96 10.83 2.86
CA ASN A 92 -1.78 11.52 2.36
C ASN A 92 -0.48 10.78 2.68
N GLN A 93 -0.34 10.26 3.89
CA GLN A 93 0.86 9.50 4.27
C GLN A 93 0.95 8.16 3.55
N ALA A 94 -0.16 7.45 3.42
CA ALA A 94 -0.18 6.17 2.70
C ALA A 94 0.18 6.37 1.22
N ILE A 95 -0.41 7.38 0.58
CA ILE A 95 -0.11 7.73 -0.80
C ILE A 95 1.37 8.12 -0.96
N GLY A 96 1.92 8.92 -0.05
CA GLY A 96 3.32 9.33 -0.09
C GLY A 96 4.28 8.15 0.02
N ARG A 97 4.02 7.22 0.91
CA ARG A 97 4.83 6.00 1.04
C ARG A 97 4.75 5.12 -0.20
N LEU A 98 3.55 4.98 -0.77
CA LEU A 98 3.37 4.24 -2.01
C LEU A 98 4.12 4.89 -3.17
N GLN A 99 4.03 6.21 -3.31
CA GLN A 99 4.73 6.95 -4.37
C GLN A 99 6.24 6.72 -4.29
N THR A 100 6.82 6.80 -3.10
CA THR A 100 8.24 6.54 -2.89
C THR A 100 8.63 5.12 -3.30
N ALA A 101 7.84 4.13 -2.91
CA ALA A 101 8.08 2.74 -3.27
C ALA A 101 7.98 2.51 -4.77
N LEU A 102 7.01 3.11 -5.44
CA LEU A 102 6.81 2.98 -6.88
C LEU A 102 7.95 3.63 -7.68
N VAL A 103 8.37 4.83 -7.29
CA VAL A 103 9.50 5.51 -7.94
C VAL A 103 10.76 4.66 -7.83
N GLN A 104 11.03 4.11 -6.65
CA GLN A 104 12.19 3.27 -6.43
C GLN A 104 12.14 1.99 -7.26
N GLU A 105 10.97 1.33 -7.33
CA GLU A 105 10.81 0.10 -8.10
C GLU A 105 10.99 0.35 -9.60
N VAL A 106 10.43 1.43 -10.14
CA VAL A 106 10.61 1.82 -11.54
C VAL A 106 12.08 2.16 -11.81
N GLN A 107 12.74 2.89 -10.93
CA GLN A 107 14.15 3.22 -11.05
C GLN A 107 15.04 1.96 -11.05
N ASN A 108 14.71 0.98 -10.23
CA ASN A 108 15.46 -0.28 -10.21
C ASN A 108 15.38 -1.01 -11.55
N VAL A 109 14.21 -0.98 -12.20
CA VAL A 109 14.04 -1.56 -13.53
C VAL A 109 14.92 -0.84 -14.57
N TYR A 110 14.90 0.50 -14.57
CA TYR A 110 15.73 1.28 -15.50
C TYR A 110 17.22 1.09 -15.26
N LYS A 111 17.64 1.09 -14.00
CA LYS A 111 19.05 0.84 -13.63
C LYS A 111 19.53 -0.54 -14.09
N SER A 112 18.67 -1.55 -13.98
CA SER A 112 19.00 -2.91 -14.44
C SER A 112 19.21 -2.96 -15.95
N GLN A 113 18.63 -2.03 -16.70
CA GLN A 113 18.78 -1.89 -18.15
C GLN A 113 19.88 -0.88 -18.55
N GLY A 114 20.60 -0.32 -17.58
CA GLY A 114 21.63 0.67 -17.82
C GLY A 114 21.10 2.05 -18.21
N VAL A 115 19.83 2.34 -17.94
CA VAL A 115 19.18 3.61 -18.28
C VAL A 115 19.11 4.50 -17.05
N THR A 116 19.52 5.77 -17.22
CA THR A 116 19.41 6.80 -16.18
C THR A 116 18.24 7.73 -16.49
N ILE A 117 17.27 7.79 -15.57
CA ILE A 117 16.11 8.67 -15.69
C ILE A 117 15.97 9.48 -14.39
N ASP A 118 15.65 10.77 -14.55
CA ASP A 118 15.40 11.64 -13.40
C ASP A 118 14.11 11.22 -12.70
N ASP A 119 14.12 11.13 -11.38
CA ASP A 119 12.97 10.79 -10.55
C ASP A 119 11.76 11.66 -10.85
N LYS A 120 11.96 12.94 -11.21
CA LYS A 120 10.87 13.86 -11.51
C LYS A 120 9.94 13.38 -12.61
N HIS A 121 10.48 12.71 -13.64
CA HIS A 121 9.68 12.18 -14.73
C HIS A 121 8.79 11.02 -14.29
N ILE A 122 9.30 10.20 -13.40
CA ILE A 122 8.57 9.06 -12.84
C ILE A 122 7.52 9.57 -11.84
N GLU A 123 7.89 10.52 -11.00
CA GLU A 123 7.00 11.10 -9.99
C GLU A 123 5.73 11.72 -10.59
N VAL A 124 5.83 12.38 -11.74
CA VAL A 124 4.65 12.95 -12.43
C VAL A 124 3.62 11.87 -12.74
N ILE A 125 4.08 10.75 -13.29
CA ILE A 125 3.20 9.63 -13.65
C ILE A 125 2.60 9.00 -12.38
N VAL A 126 3.42 8.76 -11.38
CA VAL A 126 2.99 8.15 -10.11
C VAL A 126 1.97 9.02 -9.39
N ARG A 127 2.13 10.36 -9.42
CA ARG A 127 1.13 11.27 -8.84
C ARG A 127 -0.22 11.15 -9.52
N GLN A 128 -0.25 11.04 -10.84
CA GLN A 128 -1.52 10.85 -11.57
C GLN A 128 -2.21 9.55 -11.20
N MET A 129 -1.43 8.50 -10.97
CA MET A 129 -1.96 7.18 -10.61
C MET A 129 -2.51 7.13 -9.18
N THR A 130 -2.10 8.05 -8.32
CA THR A 130 -2.45 8.08 -6.88
C THR A 130 -3.30 9.28 -6.50
N SER A 131 -3.85 10.00 -7.47
CA SER A 131 -4.59 11.24 -7.22
C SER A 131 -6.03 11.04 -6.76
N LYS A 132 -6.60 9.87 -6.95
CA LYS A 132 -8.02 9.62 -6.72
C LYS A 132 -8.29 8.74 -5.51
N VAL A 133 -9.47 8.94 -4.95
CA VAL A 133 -10.01 8.14 -3.86
C VAL A 133 -11.39 7.61 -4.26
N ARG A 134 -11.80 6.52 -3.61
CA ARG A 134 -13.15 5.98 -3.71
C ARG A 134 -13.96 6.43 -2.52
N ILE A 135 -15.15 6.96 -2.76
CA ILE A 135 -16.08 7.32 -1.70
C ILE A 135 -16.71 6.05 -1.15
N GLU A 136 -16.56 5.83 0.16
CA GLU A 136 -17.15 4.68 0.86
C GLU A 136 -18.49 5.05 1.48
N ASP A 137 -18.58 6.24 2.11
CA ASP A 137 -19.79 6.76 2.71
C ASP A 137 -19.85 8.26 2.41
N ALA A 138 -20.98 8.72 1.89
CA ALA A 138 -21.15 10.12 1.54
C ALA A 138 -21.28 11.06 2.76
N GLY A 139 -21.66 10.53 3.93
CA GLY A 139 -22.00 11.38 5.06
C GLY A 139 -23.14 12.33 4.68
N ASP A 140 -22.99 13.61 5.05
CA ASP A 140 -23.96 14.66 4.68
C ASP A 140 -23.59 15.38 3.38
N THR A 141 -22.61 14.89 2.63
CA THR A 141 -22.18 15.47 1.37
C THR A 141 -23.06 15.01 0.20
N THR A 142 -22.89 15.65 -0.95
CA THR A 142 -23.58 15.28 -2.20
C THR A 142 -22.81 14.21 -2.99
N LEU A 143 -21.70 13.70 -2.45
CA LEU A 143 -20.91 12.66 -3.10
C LEU A 143 -21.64 11.32 -3.08
N LEU A 144 -21.32 10.45 -4.05
CA LEU A 144 -21.97 9.14 -4.17
C LEU A 144 -21.02 8.02 -3.73
N PRO A 145 -21.50 7.05 -2.93
CA PRO A 145 -20.72 5.86 -2.62
C PRO A 145 -20.24 5.14 -3.89
N GLY A 146 -18.99 4.72 -3.91
CA GLY A 146 -18.37 4.09 -5.06
C GLY A 146 -17.80 5.04 -6.10
N GLU A 147 -18.06 6.34 -5.99
CA GLU A 147 -17.54 7.35 -6.90
C GLU A 147 -16.02 7.50 -6.72
N LEU A 148 -15.31 7.65 -7.84
CA LEU A 148 -13.88 7.93 -7.86
C LEU A 148 -13.68 9.41 -8.12
N ILE A 149 -13.11 10.14 -7.17
CA ILE A 149 -12.86 11.57 -7.29
C ILE A 149 -11.46 11.92 -6.81
N GLU A 150 -11.01 13.11 -7.20
CA GLU A 150 -9.72 13.63 -6.76
C GLU A 150 -9.67 13.82 -5.23
N LEU A 151 -8.56 13.41 -4.61
CA LEU A 151 -8.35 13.59 -3.17
C LEU A 151 -8.53 15.07 -2.77
N ARG A 152 -8.01 15.99 -3.58
CA ARG A 152 -8.14 17.43 -3.34
C ARG A 152 -9.61 17.85 -3.29
N GLN A 153 -10.44 17.31 -4.17
CA GLN A 153 -11.88 17.62 -4.22
C GLN A 153 -12.60 17.14 -2.97
N VAL A 154 -12.31 15.91 -2.51
CA VAL A 154 -12.89 15.40 -1.27
C VAL A 154 -12.47 16.27 -0.09
N ASP A 155 -11.21 16.67 -0.03
CA ASP A 155 -10.70 17.53 1.03
C ASP A 155 -11.48 18.85 1.09
N GLN A 156 -11.71 19.49 -0.06
CA GLN A 156 -12.51 20.73 -0.15
C GLN A 156 -13.94 20.53 0.31
N VAL A 157 -14.57 19.45 -0.11
CA VAL A 157 -15.96 19.11 0.27
C VAL A 157 -16.04 18.87 1.78
N ASN A 158 -15.10 18.12 2.34
CA ASN A 158 -15.10 17.80 3.76
C ASN A 158 -14.79 19.02 4.63
N GLN A 159 -13.92 19.92 4.18
CA GLN A 159 -13.66 21.18 4.88
C GLN A 159 -14.91 22.08 4.91
N ALA A 160 -15.61 22.18 3.79
CA ALA A 160 -16.88 22.92 3.72
C ALA A 160 -17.94 22.29 4.63
N MET A 161 -18.01 20.97 4.66
CA MET A 161 -18.96 20.25 5.53
C MET A 161 -18.66 20.46 7.01
N ALA A 162 -17.39 20.52 7.40
CA ALA A 162 -16.98 20.77 8.78
C ALA A 162 -17.45 22.14 9.27
N ILE A 163 -17.47 23.17 8.40
CA ILE A 163 -17.95 24.52 8.72
C ILE A 163 -19.44 24.49 9.08
N THR A 164 -20.24 23.68 8.41
CA THR A 164 -21.68 23.57 8.66
C THR A 164 -22.05 22.57 9.75
N GLY A 165 -21.07 21.86 10.30
CA GLY A 165 -21.30 20.85 11.34
C GLY A 165 -21.84 19.52 10.80
N GLY A 166 -21.85 19.32 9.49
CA GLY A 166 -22.29 18.07 8.88
C GLY A 166 -21.23 16.98 8.93
N ALA A 167 -21.65 15.74 8.70
CA ALA A 167 -20.75 14.59 8.65
C ALA A 167 -19.95 14.60 7.34
N PRO A 168 -18.62 14.42 7.41
CA PRO A 168 -17.78 14.36 6.22
C PRO A 168 -17.97 13.05 5.46
N ALA A 169 -17.58 13.03 4.19
CA ALA A 169 -17.50 11.81 3.42
C ALA A 169 -16.31 10.95 3.89
N GLU A 170 -16.55 9.65 4.00
CA GLU A 170 -15.49 8.67 4.24
C GLU A 170 -14.99 8.12 2.91
N PHE A 171 -13.69 7.93 2.80
CA PHE A 171 -13.08 7.54 1.54
C PHE A 171 -11.85 6.66 1.77
N THR A 172 -11.46 5.96 0.70
CA THR A 172 -10.27 5.10 0.65
C THR A 172 -9.42 5.51 -0.55
N PRO A 173 -8.11 5.76 -0.37
CA PRO A 173 -7.25 6.03 -1.51
C PRO A 173 -7.14 4.81 -2.41
N VAL A 174 -7.05 5.04 -3.71
CA VAL A 174 -6.95 3.98 -4.71
C VAL A 174 -5.80 4.26 -5.65
N LEU A 175 -5.27 3.21 -6.22
CA LEU A 175 -4.23 3.26 -7.23
C LEU A 175 -4.86 2.91 -8.58
N LEU A 176 -4.81 3.84 -9.52
CA LEU A 176 -5.41 3.68 -10.85
C LEU A 176 -4.35 3.58 -11.93
N GLY A 177 -4.67 2.82 -12.97
CA GLY A 177 -3.80 2.69 -14.13
C GLY A 177 -2.64 1.73 -13.98
N ILE A 178 -2.48 1.07 -12.83
CA ILE A 178 -1.47 0.03 -12.66
C ILE A 178 -2.06 -1.32 -13.02
N THR A 179 -1.85 -1.67 -14.26
CA THR A 179 -1.85 -3.06 -14.68
C THR A 179 -0.39 -3.42 -14.98
N LYS A 180 -0.07 -4.70 -15.02
CA LYS A 180 1.24 -5.18 -15.48
C LYS A 180 1.60 -4.59 -16.84
N ALA A 181 0.60 -4.31 -17.69
CA ALA A 181 0.75 -3.64 -18.96
C ALA A 181 1.14 -2.15 -18.84
N SER A 182 0.66 -1.44 -17.82
CA SER A 182 0.99 -0.03 -17.60
C SER A 182 2.44 0.14 -17.17
N LEU A 183 2.94 -0.70 -16.27
CA LEU A 183 4.34 -0.71 -15.88
C LEU A 183 5.25 -1.07 -17.07
N ASN A 184 4.84 -2.04 -17.89
CA ASN A 184 5.54 -2.40 -19.10
C ASN A 184 5.56 -1.26 -20.12
N LYS A 185 4.48 -0.48 -20.24
CA LYS A 185 4.43 0.69 -21.11
C LYS A 185 5.37 1.79 -20.65
N ILE A 186 5.49 2.05 -19.36
CA ILE A 186 6.45 2.98 -18.80
C ILE A 186 7.87 2.53 -19.16
N GLY A 187 8.17 1.24 -19.01
CA GLY A 187 9.46 0.68 -19.38
C GLY A 187 9.74 0.69 -20.89
N ARG A 188 8.72 0.48 -21.74
CA ARG A 188 8.86 0.43 -23.20
C ARG A 188 8.92 1.79 -23.88
N ALA A 189 8.30 2.80 -23.31
CA ALA A 189 8.27 4.14 -23.90
C ALA A 189 9.64 4.83 -23.94
N HIS A 190 10.64 4.28 -23.27
CA HIS A 190 11.97 4.84 -23.13
C HIS A 190 13.10 3.91 -23.61
N VAL A 191 12.75 2.84 -24.32
CA VAL A 191 13.74 1.91 -24.91
C VAL A 191 14.07 2.29 -26.36
#